data_d7b9116319e540634460044672672851
#
_entry.id   d7b9116319e540634460044672672851
#
_cell.length_a   1.000
_cell.length_b   1.000
_cell.length_c   1.000
_cell.angle_alpha   90.00
_cell.angle_beta   90.00
_cell.angle_gamma   90.00
#
_symmetry.space_group_name_H-M   'P 1'
#
loop_
_entity.id
_entity.type
_entity.pdbx_description
1 polymer ?
#
loop_
_entity_poly.entity_id
_entity_poly.type
_entity_poly.pdbx_seq_one_letter_code
_entity_poly.pdbx_strand_id
1 'polypeptide(L)'
;MTHVITSLCMRDNGCSDVCPVECIQPGSPVEQWPTYYIDPASCIDCGACIPECPFAAVFPEDEVPTAYHASGDEFINQTDLSGHYEGIGHRGQKVVLETTRPLSAGELIDLREAIVLNQRFYR
;
A
#
# COMPACT_ATOMS: atom_id res chain seq x y z
N MET A 1 -13.09 1.56 -13.06
CA MET A 1 -11.80 0.98 -12.67
C MET A 1 -11.32 1.64 -11.38
N THR A 2 -10.73 0.88 -10.48
CA THR A 2 -10.29 1.39 -9.19
C THR A 2 -8.76 1.54 -9.15
N HIS A 3 -8.26 2.17 -8.09
CA HIS A 3 -6.86 2.15 -7.74
C HIS A 3 -6.60 1.04 -6.73
N VAL A 4 -5.36 0.58 -6.60
CA VAL A 4 -4.96 -0.40 -5.59
C VAL A 4 -3.70 0.08 -4.87
N ILE A 5 -3.59 -0.32 -3.61
CA ILE A 5 -2.43 0.00 -2.77
C ILE A 5 -1.57 -1.27 -2.69
N THR A 6 -0.32 -1.16 -3.12
CA THR A 6 0.60 -2.30 -3.23
C THR A 6 1.34 -2.56 -1.92
N SER A 7 2.19 -3.60 -1.93
CA SER A 7 3.01 -3.95 -0.77
C SER A 7 4.08 -2.91 -0.42
N LEU A 8 4.25 -1.87 -1.23
CA LEU A 8 5.11 -0.74 -0.86
C LEU A 8 4.51 0.13 0.23
N CYS A 9 3.24 -0.09 0.60
CA CYS A 9 2.54 0.70 1.62
C CYS A 9 3.13 0.49 3.01
N MET A 10 3.48 1.58 3.68
CA MET A 10 3.98 1.57 5.06
C MET A 10 2.95 2.18 6.02
N ARG A 11 1.66 2.12 5.68
CA ARG A 11 0.53 2.55 6.50
C ARG A 11 0.61 4.02 6.93
N ASP A 12 1.00 4.87 6.00
CA ASP A 12 1.15 6.31 6.23
C ASP A 12 -0.17 7.03 6.52
N ASN A 13 -1.28 6.53 5.97
CA ASN A 13 -2.62 7.10 6.05
C ASN A 13 -2.86 8.34 5.16
N GLY A 14 -1.87 8.81 4.42
CA GLY A 14 -2.05 9.98 3.55
C GLY A 14 -3.11 9.76 2.48
N CYS A 15 -3.17 8.56 1.90
CA CYS A 15 -4.17 8.22 0.89
C CYS A 15 -5.60 8.27 1.46
N SER A 16 -5.80 7.76 2.66
CA SER A 16 -7.11 7.76 3.32
C SER A 16 -7.57 9.18 3.64
N ASP A 17 -6.65 10.05 4.05
CA ASP A 17 -6.97 11.42 4.44
C ASP A 17 -7.48 12.28 3.28
N VAL A 18 -7.10 11.95 2.04
CA VAL A 18 -7.47 12.77 0.87
C VAL A 18 -8.57 12.15 0.01
N CYS A 19 -9.00 10.93 0.32
CA CYS A 19 -10.05 10.28 -0.48
C CYS A 19 -11.40 10.96 -0.28
N PRO A 20 -11.99 11.55 -1.33
CA PRO A 20 -13.25 12.31 -1.17
C PRO A 20 -14.46 11.44 -0.90
N VAL A 21 -14.39 10.13 -1.19
CA VAL A 21 -15.51 9.19 -0.97
C VAL A 21 -15.20 8.19 0.14
N GLU A 22 -14.09 8.38 0.83
CA GLU A 22 -13.70 7.58 2.00
C GLU A 22 -13.71 6.07 1.72
N CYS A 23 -13.22 5.68 0.54
CA CYS A 23 -13.21 4.28 0.12
C CYS A 23 -11.96 3.50 0.56
N ILE A 24 -11.05 4.14 1.32
CA ILE A 24 -9.78 3.54 1.72
C ILE A 24 -9.81 3.20 3.20
N GLN A 25 -9.46 1.95 3.52
CA GLN A 25 -9.47 1.45 4.89
C GLN A 25 -8.15 0.78 5.24
N PRO A 26 -7.67 0.94 6.49
CA PRO A 26 -6.51 0.16 6.94
C PRO A 26 -6.87 -1.31 7.08
N GLY A 27 -5.97 -2.19 6.66
CA GLY A 27 -6.15 -3.62 6.82
C GLY A 27 -6.21 -4.01 8.29
N SER A 28 -7.05 -4.98 8.63
CA SER A 28 -7.23 -5.44 10.01
C SER A 28 -7.67 -6.91 10.01
N PRO A 29 -7.04 -7.78 10.81
CA PRO A 29 -5.84 -7.49 11.61
C PRO A 29 -4.60 -7.26 10.75
N VAL A 30 -3.64 -6.52 11.28
CA VAL A 30 -2.45 -6.13 10.52
C VAL A 30 -1.59 -7.32 10.09
N GLU A 31 -1.61 -8.41 10.87
CA GLU A 31 -0.85 -9.62 10.55
C GLU A 31 -1.36 -10.34 9.32
N GLN A 32 -2.65 -10.17 8.98
CA GLN A 32 -3.27 -10.78 7.81
C GLN A 32 -3.45 -9.79 6.66
N TRP A 33 -3.63 -8.52 6.99
CA TRP A 33 -3.90 -7.45 6.02
C TRP A 33 -2.97 -6.28 6.32
N PRO A 34 -1.68 -6.39 5.94
CA PRO A 34 -0.66 -5.46 6.40
C PRO A 34 -0.68 -4.08 5.74
N THR A 35 -1.37 -3.91 4.62
CA THR A 35 -1.44 -2.62 3.91
C THR A 35 -2.81 -1.99 4.06
N TYR A 36 -3.05 -0.88 3.37
CA TYR A 36 -4.37 -0.28 3.25
C TYR A 36 -5.04 -0.82 2.00
N TYR A 37 -6.37 -0.74 1.94
CA TYR A 37 -7.17 -1.32 0.86
C TYR A 37 -8.21 -0.33 0.37
N ILE A 38 -8.51 -0.37 -0.93
CA ILE A 38 -9.45 0.55 -1.58
C ILE A 38 -10.69 -0.24 -1.99
N ASP A 39 -11.87 0.19 -1.49
CA ASP A 39 -13.14 -0.43 -1.86
C ASP A 39 -13.44 -0.14 -3.34
N PRO A 40 -13.39 -1.15 -4.21
CA PRO A 40 -13.59 -0.93 -5.65
C PRO A 40 -15.01 -0.49 -6.01
N ALA A 41 -15.99 -0.76 -5.15
CA ALA A 41 -17.37 -0.33 -5.38
C ALA A 41 -17.57 1.16 -5.07
N SER A 42 -16.74 1.74 -4.21
CA SER A 42 -16.86 3.14 -3.78
C SER A 42 -15.86 4.06 -4.46
N CYS A 43 -14.73 3.52 -4.94
CA CYS A 43 -13.66 4.30 -5.55
C CYS A 43 -14.14 4.96 -6.85
N ILE A 44 -13.98 6.29 -6.94
CA ILE A 44 -14.38 7.05 -8.13
C ILE A 44 -13.23 7.26 -9.12
N ASP A 45 -12.08 6.61 -8.87
CA ASP A 45 -10.92 6.65 -9.76
C ASP A 45 -10.37 8.07 -9.99
N CYS A 46 -10.44 8.93 -8.99
CA CYS A 46 -10.01 10.33 -9.10
C CYS A 46 -8.49 10.51 -9.02
N GLY A 47 -7.77 9.52 -8.51
CA GLY A 47 -6.31 9.57 -8.42
C GLY A 47 -5.73 10.46 -7.33
N ALA A 48 -6.55 11.06 -6.48
CA ALA A 48 -6.07 11.97 -5.44
C ALA A 48 -5.13 11.30 -4.44
N CYS A 49 -5.28 9.98 -4.23
CA CYS A 49 -4.46 9.23 -3.29
C CYS A 49 -3.03 9.01 -3.78
N ILE A 50 -2.80 9.00 -5.09
CA ILE A 50 -1.49 8.67 -5.66
C ILE A 50 -0.39 9.63 -5.17
N PRO A 51 -0.52 10.95 -5.34
CA PRO A 51 0.56 11.87 -4.94
C PRO A 51 0.73 11.99 -3.42
N GLU A 52 -0.26 11.56 -2.65
CA GLU A 52 -0.22 11.68 -1.20
C GLU A 52 0.50 10.51 -0.52
N CYS A 53 0.81 9.44 -1.25
CA CYS A 53 1.55 8.33 -0.70
C CYS A 53 3.06 8.59 -0.83
N PRO A 54 3.79 8.79 0.28
CA PRO A 54 5.23 9.07 0.20
C PRO A 54 6.05 7.87 -0.28
N PHE A 55 5.45 6.68 -0.30
CA PHE A 55 6.12 5.45 -0.72
C PHE A 55 5.74 5.03 -2.14
N ALA A 56 4.95 5.85 -2.83
CA ALA A 56 4.50 5.56 -4.20
C ALA A 56 3.86 4.18 -4.32
N ALA A 57 3.04 3.79 -3.34
CA ALA A 57 2.45 2.45 -3.27
C ALA A 57 1.13 2.33 -4.03
N VAL A 58 0.53 3.45 -4.44
CA VAL A 58 -0.80 3.47 -5.04
C VAL A 58 -0.70 3.56 -6.56
N PHE A 59 -1.41 2.66 -7.26
CA PHE A 59 -1.43 2.62 -8.73
C PHE A 59 -2.87 2.40 -9.22
N PRO A 60 -3.20 2.91 -10.43
CA PRO A 60 -4.40 2.43 -11.11
C PRO A 60 -4.31 0.91 -11.29
N GLU A 61 -5.43 0.20 -11.17
CA GLU A 61 -5.44 -1.27 -11.18
C GLU A 61 -4.76 -1.87 -12.40
N ASP A 62 -4.92 -1.25 -13.58
CA ASP A 62 -4.34 -1.74 -14.82
C ASP A 62 -2.88 -1.30 -15.04
N GLU A 63 -2.31 -0.51 -14.13
CA GLU A 63 -0.95 -0.01 -14.24
C GLU A 63 -0.04 -0.53 -13.13
N VAL A 64 -0.50 -1.48 -12.34
CA VAL A 64 0.32 -2.08 -11.28
C VAL A 64 1.50 -2.82 -11.92
N PRO A 65 2.75 -2.47 -11.56
CA PRO A 65 3.91 -3.03 -12.25
C PRO A 65 4.14 -4.50 -11.92
N THR A 66 4.58 -5.26 -12.94
CA THR A 66 5.00 -6.65 -12.79
C THR A 66 6.48 -6.76 -12.43
N ALA A 67 7.24 -5.70 -12.70
CA ALA A 67 8.69 -5.66 -12.43
C ALA A 67 9.05 -4.26 -11.95
N TYR A 68 8.71 -3.98 -10.70
CA TYR A 68 9.05 -2.72 -10.06
C TYR A 68 10.54 -2.73 -9.69
N HIS A 69 11.28 -1.72 -10.17
CA HIS A 69 12.71 -1.57 -9.88
C HIS A 69 12.91 -0.79 -8.58
N ALA A 70 13.38 -1.45 -7.55
CA ALA A 70 13.66 -0.80 -6.29
C ALA A 70 14.92 0.07 -6.38
N SER A 71 14.90 1.24 -5.74
CA SER A 71 16.05 2.14 -5.70
C SER A 71 16.98 1.85 -4.52
N GLY A 72 16.50 1.09 -3.53
CA GLY A 72 17.27 0.73 -2.34
C GLY A 72 16.78 1.41 -1.06
N ASP A 73 15.83 2.33 -1.18
CA ASP A 73 15.28 3.07 -0.03
C ASP A 73 13.89 2.58 0.38
N GLU A 74 13.32 1.65 -0.37
CA GLU A 74 11.97 1.18 -0.13
C GLU A 74 11.95 -0.02 0.80
N PHE A 75 10.75 -0.25 1.37
CA PHE A 75 10.42 -1.46 2.12
C PHE A 75 9.20 -2.10 1.48
N ILE A 76 9.03 -3.41 1.64
CA ILE A 76 7.77 -4.07 1.31
C ILE A 76 7.11 -4.57 2.59
N ASN A 77 5.78 -4.64 2.58
CA ASN A 77 4.96 -5.00 3.71
C ASN A 77 4.04 -6.15 3.29
N GLN A 78 4.36 -7.36 3.73
CA GLN A 78 3.66 -8.59 3.34
C GLN A 78 3.49 -9.52 4.54
N THR A 79 2.50 -10.39 4.48
CA THR A 79 2.12 -11.26 5.60
C THR A 79 3.18 -12.29 5.98
N ASP A 80 4.05 -12.66 5.05
CA ASP A 80 5.09 -13.67 5.27
C ASP A 80 6.43 -13.09 5.75
N LEU A 81 6.48 -11.79 5.98
CA LEU A 81 7.70 -11.11 6.42
C LEU A 81 7.67 -10.85 7.93
N SER A 82 8.85 -10.68 8.52
CA SER A 82 8.99 -10.51 9.97
C SER A 82 9.90 -9.35 10.36
N GLY A 83 10.28 -8.47 9.42
CA GLY A 83 11.16 -7.35 9.70
C GLY A 83 10.45 -6.19 10.39
N HIS A 84 11.20 -5.45 11.19
CA HIS A 84 10.70 -4.31 11.96
C HIS A 84 10.86 -3.00 11.16
N TYR A 85 9.84 -2.15 11.19
CA TYR A 85 9.86 -0.83 10.58
C TYR A 85 9.23 0.18 11.53
N GLU A 86 9.85 1.34 11.70
CA GLU A 86 9.27 2.46 12.43
C GLU A 86 9.35 3.72 11.56
N GLY A 87 8.26 4.48 11.56
CA GLY A 87 8.17 5.71 10.77
C GLY A 87 7.11 6.64 11.32
N ILE A 88 6.93 7.77 10.61
CA ILE A 88 5.94 8.78 10.97
C ILE A 88 4.91 8.84 9.85
N GLY A 89 3.63 8.73 10.20
CA GLY A 89 2.54 8.80 9.25
C GLY A 89 2.16 10.23 8.88
N HIS A 90 1.18 10.34 8.00
CA HIS A 90 0.74 11.61 7.43
C HIS A 90 0.27 12.62 8.48
N ARG A 91 -0.32 12.14 9.58
CA ARG A 91 -0.80 13.00 10.67
C ARG A 91 0.22 13.16 11.80
N GLY A 92 1.46 12.74 11.57
CA GLY A 92 2.50 12.76 12.61
C GLY A 92 2.44 11.60 13.59
N GLN A 93 1.54 10.64 13.38
CA GLN A 93 1.42 9.47 14.24
C GLN A 93 2.60 8.52 14.02
N LYS A 94 3.02 7.83 15.08
CA LYS A 94 4.06 6.83 14.99
C LYS A 94 3.51 5.56 14.33
N VAL A 95 4.22 5.07 13.32
CA VAL A 95 3.88 3.82 12.63
C VAL A 95 4.93 2.77 12.97
N VAL A 96 4.49 1.62 13.49
CA VAL A 96 5.38 0.49 13.81
C VAL A 96 4.84 -0.74 13.10
N LEU A 97 5.67 -1.37 12.27
CA LEU A 97 5.30 -2.53 11.47
C LEU A 97 6.28 -3.67 11.72
N GLU A 98 5.77 -4.90 11.76
CA GLU A 98 6.57 -6.11 11.99
C GLU A 98 6.51 -7.08 10.81
N THR A 99 5.95 -6.64 9.67
CA THR A 99 5.74 -7.47 8.49
C THR A 99 6.45 -6.88 7.27
N THR A 100 7.63 -6.30 7.49
CA THR A 100 8.35 -5.57 6.44
C THR A 100 9.69 -6.22 6.09
N ARG A 101 10.24 -5.82 4.94
CA ARG A 101 11.59 -6.18 4.50
C ARG A 101 12.14 -5.02 3.67
N PRO A 102 13.39 -4.59 3.92
CA PRO A 102 13.99 -3.58 3.04
C PRO A 102 14.29 -4.16 1.66
N LEU A 103 14.16 -3.34 0.64
CA LEU A 103 14.45 -3.71 -0.74
C LEU A 103 15.87 -3.28 -1.09
N SER A 104 16.58 -4.13 -1.86
CA SER A 104 17.91 -3.80 -2.35
C SER A 104 17.81 -3.00 -3.65
N ALA A 105 18.78 -2.13 -3.90
CA ALA A 105 18.83 -1.37 -5.15
C ALA A 105 18.88 -2.31 -6.36
N GLY A 106 17.98 -2.08 -7.31
CA GLY A 106 17.88 -2.92 -8.52
C GLY A 106 17.06 -4.19 -8.35
N GLU A 107 16.52 -4.43 -7.17
CA GLU A 107 15.65 -5.59 -6.95
C GLU A 107 14.35 -5.42 -7.74
N LEU A 108 13.88 -6.52 -8.36
CA LEU A 108 12.64 -6.53 -9.13
C LEU A 108 11.51 -7.17 -8.33
N ILE A 109 10.39 -6.46 -8.20
CA ILE A 109 9.25 -6.91 -7.41
C ILE A 109 8.00 -6.88 -8.28
N ASP A 110 7.22 -7.97 -8.24
CA ASP A 110 5.89 -8.04 -8.85
C ASP A 110 4.88 -7.54 -7.82
N LEU A 111 4.25 -6.41 -8.09
CA LEU A 111 3.30 -5.78 -7.17
C LEU A 111 1.85 -6.17 -7.44
N ARG A 112 1.57 -7.00 -8.45
CA ARG A 112 0.19 -7.32 -8.86
C ARG A 112 -0.59 -8.16 -7.85
N GLU A 113 0.08 -8.81 -6.91
CA GLU A 113 -0.62 -9.55 -5.85
C GLU A 113 -1.59 -8.65 -5.09
N ALA A 114 -1.30 -7.35 -5.03
CA ALA A 114 -2.15 -6.37 -4.36
C ALA A 114 -3.57 -6.34 -4.94
N ILE A 115 -3.73 -6.60 -6.24
CA ILE A 115 -5.04 -6.62 -6.89
C ILE A 115 -5.91 -7.72 -6.28
N VAL A 116 -5.35 -8.92 -6.17
CA VAL A 116 -6.06 -10.07 -5.61
C VAL A 116 -6.36 -9.86 -4.13
N LEU A 117 -5.39 -9.35 -3.37
CA LEU A 117 -5.56 -9.11 -1.94
C LEU A 117 -6.62 -8.06 -1.68
N ASN A 118 -6.65 -7.00 -2.48
CA ASN A 118 -7.66 -5.96 -2.35
C ASN A 118 -9.06 -6.51 -2.60
N GLN A 119 -9.22 -7.36 -3.60
CA GLN A 119 -10.51 -8.01 -3.89
C GLN A 119 -10.94 -8.91 -2.73
N ARG A 120 -10.01 -9.64 -2.15
CA ARG A 120 -10.31 -10.52 -1.01
C ARG A 120 -10.74 -9.76 0.23
N PHE A 121 -10.14 -8.61 0.47
CA PHE A 121 -10.45 -7.80 1.65
C PHE A 121 -11.91 -7.34 1.65
N TYR A 122 -12.44 -7.04 0.47
CA TYR A 122 -13.82 -6.55 0.32
C TYR A 122 -14.83 -7.63 -0.10
N ARG A 123 -14.41 -8.86 -0.07
CA ARG A 123 -15.29 -9.96 -0.44
C ARG A 123 -16.17 -10.41 0.72
#